data_1df8dd2f8c4e6fb4e0b646924b2fd945
#
_entry.id   1df8dd2f8c4e6fb4e0b646924b2fd945
#
_cell.length_a   1.000
_cell.length_b   1.000
_cell.length_c   1.000
_cell.angle_alpha   90.00
_cell.angle_beta   90.00
_cell.angle_gamma   90.00
#
_symmetry.space_group_name_H-M   'P 1'
#
loop_
_entity.id
_entity.type
_entity.pdbx_description
1 polymer ?
#
loop_
_entity_poly.entity_id
_entity_poly.type
_entity_poly.pdbx_seq_one_letter_code
_entity_poly.pdbx_strand_id
1 'polypeptide(L)'
;MTIAWDKTLLVGDVGGTNARFALAHMVEGRPVLEHHDSFPAETYPTFLEGVRAFIDGCEIKPTGGVIAVAGPVTDGEIDLTNSPWRVSEAELQTLGLNPVRLINDFEALAWGAPVVPADMLASLGGPAEGEPHTAIAVLGPGTGFGVSALARDIHGTEIAMPSEGGHACFAPGDPIEDELLRILRRRYDRVSIERLICGPGLLNMHRALA
;
A
#
# COMPACT_ATOMS: atom_id res chain seq x y z
N MET A 1 7.58 17.81 -8.52
CA MET A 1 6.77 18.88 -7.89
C MET A 1 7.01 18.76 -6.39
N THR A 2 7.65 19.74 -5.77
CA THR A 2 8.03 19.67 -4.35
C THR A 2 6.83 20.11 -3.50
N ILE A 3 6.34 19.24 -2.64
CA ILE A 3 5.30 19.59 -1.66
C ILE A 3 5.95 20.53 -0.64
N ALA A 4 5.32 21.68 -0.36
CA ALA A 4 5.77 22.57 0.69
C ALA A 4 5.43 21.94 2.06
N TRP A 5 6.44 21.52 2.79
CA TRP A 5 6.34 20.77 4.05
C TRP A 5 5.88 21.61 5.27
N ASP A 6 5.57 22.89 5.05
CA ASP A 6 4.95 23.81 6.02
C ASP A 6 3.42 23.73 6.04
N LYS A 7 2.85 22.82 5.22
CA LYS A 7 1.40 22.65 5.06
C LYS A 7 0.92 21.38 5.68
N THR A 8 -0.32 21.41 6.18
CA THR A 8 -1.05 20.22 6.59
C THR A 8 -1.59 19.49 5.36
N LEU A 9 -1.33 18.21 5.27
CA LEU A 9 -1.77 17.32 4.19
C LEU A 9 -2.81 16.34 4.70
N LEU A 10 -3.75 15.98 3.84
CA LEU A 10 -4.57 14.79 4.00
C LEU A 10 -3.74 13.56 3.61
N VAL A 11 -3.67 12.58 4.48
CA VAL A 11 -3.15 11.26 4.14
C VAL A 11 -4.24 10.23 4.31
N GLY A 12 -4.28 9.23 3.43
CA GLY A 12 -5.29 8.19 3.46
C GLY A 12 -4.72 6.82 3.08
N ASP A 13 -5.30 5.77 3.68
CA ASP A 13 -5.14 4.36 3.35
C ASP A 13 -6.51 3.80 3.02
N VAL A 14 -6.75 3.45 1.75
CA VAL A 14 -8.06 3.14 1.21
C VAL A 14 -8.06 1.77 0.54
N GLY A 15 -8.68 0.83 1.22
CA GLY A 15 -8.97 -0.49 0.66
C GLY A 15 -10.42 -0.62 0.21
N GLY A 16 -10.75 -1.79 -0.34
CA GLY A 16 -12.13 -2.08 -0.77
C GLY A 16 -13.17 -2.17 0.35
N THR A 17 -12.74 -2.24 1.62
CA THR A 17 -13.64 -2.44 2.77
C THR A 17 -13.62 -1.26 3.74
N ASN A 18 -12.46 -0.65 3.93
CA ASN A 18 -12.26 0.43 4.90
C ASN A 18 -11.43 1.55 4.27
N ALA A 19 -11.71 2.77 4.72
CA ALA A 19 -10.88 3.94 4.49
C ALA A 19 -10.39 4.48 5.83
N ARG A 20 -9.12 4.88 5.88
CA ARG A 20 -8.47 5.52 7.02
C ARG A 20 -7.90 6.83 6.57
N PHE A 21 -8.11 7.87 7.35
CA PHE A 21 -7.60 9.21 7.08
C PHE A 21 -6.90 9.78 8.29
N ALA A 22 -5.94 10.66 8.05
CA ALA A 22 -5.32 11.49 9.05
C ALA A 22 -4.85 12.81 8.42
N LEU A 23 -4.61 13.79 9.26
CA LEU A 23 -3.84 14.97 8.89
C LEU A 23 -2.37 14.69 9.14
N ALA A 24 -1.51 15.09 8.21
CA ALA A 24 -0.06 14.94 8.32
C ALA A 24 0.62 16.30 8.17
N HIS A 25 1.61 16.57 9.01
CA HIS A 25 2.51 17.71 8.90
C HIS A 25 3.93 17.31 9.33
N MET A 26 4.91 18.10 8.96
CA MET A 26 6.30 17.81 9.30
C MET A 26 6.71 18.53 10.58
N VAL A 27 7.28 17.78 11.54
CA VAL A 27 7.90 18.30 12.74
C VAL A 27 9.34 17.81 12.78
N GLU A 28 10.31 18.72 12.76
CA GLU A 28 11.74 18.41 12.78
C GLU A 28 12.16 17.36 11.72
N GLY A 29 11.58 17.47 10.52
CA GLY A 29 11.89 16.56 9.41
C GLY A 29 11.21 15.19 9.48
N ARG A 30 10.28 14.97 10.42
CA ARG A 30 9.50 13.73 10.56
C ARG A 30 8.02 14.00 10.35
N PRO A 31 7.28 13.10 9.68
CA PRO A 31 5.84 13.22 9.58
C PRO A 31 5.18 12.94 10.95
N VAL A 32 4.30 13.82 11.35
CA VAL A 32 3.42 13.64 12.51
C VAL A 32 1.99 13.52 11.99
N LEU A 33 1.26 12.53 12.49
CA LEU A 33 -0.13 12.28 12.12
C LEU A 33 -1.04 12.70 13.27
N GLU A 34 -2.08 13.45 12.92
CA GLU A 34 -3.10 13.93 13.83
C GLU A 34 -4.50 13.70 13.25
N HIS A 35 -5.52 13.82 14.08
CA HIS A 35 -6.92 13.74 13.67
C HIS A 35 -7.22 12.49 12.84
N HIS A 36 -7.03 11.32 13.46
CA HIS A 36 -7.27 10.03 12.83
C HIS A 36 -8.76 9.70 12.78
N ASP A 37 -9.23 9.23 11.63
CA ASP A 37 -10.56 8.63 11.48
C ASP A 37 -10.50 7.40 10.59
N SER A 38 -11.42 6.47 10.83
CA SER A 38 -11.53 5.23 10.06
C SER A 38 -12.98 4.80 9.97
N PHE A 39 -13.45 4.52 8.77
CA PHE A 39 -14.81 4.07 8.54
C PHE A 39 -14.90 3.00 7.43
N PRO A 40 -15.92 2.12 7.49
CA PRO A 40 -16.23 1.21 6.41
C PRO A 40 -16.54 1.96 5.11
N ALA A 41 -16.12 1.43 3.96
CA ALA A 41 -16.38 2.04 2.66
C ALA A 41 -17.88 2.24 2.38
N GLU A 42 -18.75 1.39 2.94
CA GLU A 42 -20.21 1.49 2.83
C GLU A 42 -20.83 2.66 3.59
N THR A 43 -20.07 3.36 4.45
CA THR A 43 -20.57 4.48 5.25
C THR A 43 -21.00 5.66 4.40
N TYR A 44 -20.31 5.87 3.27
CA TYR A 44 -20.60 6.97 2.35
C TYR A 44 -20.86 6.45 0.93
N PRO A 45 -21.82 7.03 0.21
CA PRO A 45 -22.15 6.63 -1.17
C PRO A 45 -20.97 6.74 -2.13
N THR A 46 -20.11 7.76 -1.93
CA THR A 46 -18.91 8.00 -2.75
C THR A 46 -17.69 8.24 -1.89
N PHE A 47 -16.53 7.97 -2.44
CA PHE A 47 -15.24 8.29 -1.79
C PHE A 47 -15.13 9.79 -1.48
N LEU A 48 -15.53 10.63 -2.44
CA LEU A 48 -15.47 12.09 -2.29
C LEU A 48 -16.29 12.60 -1.11
N GLU A 49 -17.49 12.02 -0.86
CA GLU A 49 -18.32 12.37 0.30
C GLU A 49 -17.66 11.96 1.62
N GLY A 50 -17.00 10.80 1.67
CA GLY A 50 -16.25 10.37 2.84
C GLY A 50 -15.08 11.32 3.14
N VAL A 51 -14.31 11.69 2.12
CA VAL A 51 -13.21 12.66 2.28
C VAL A 51 -13.73 14.03 2.71
N ARG A 52 -14.85 14.50 2.13
CA ARG A 52 -15.47 15.77 2.51
C ARG A 52 -15.89 15.75 3.98
N ALA A 53 -16.56 14.69 4.43
CA ALA A 53 -17.00 14.54 5.82
C ALA A 53 -15.81 14.56 6.78
N PHE A 54 -14.71 13.89 6.44
CA PHE A 54 -13.48 13.93 7.22
C PHE A 54 -12.92 15.37 7.30
N ILE A 55 -12.76 16.04 6.14
CA ILE A 55 -12.22 17.40 6.09
C ILE A 55 -13.12 18.38 6.88
N ASP A 56 -14.44 18.24 6.78
CA ASP A 56 -15.38 19.12 7.50
C ASP A 56 -15.23 18.99 9.02
N GLY A 57 -14.88 17.80 9.52
CA GLY A 57 -14.58 17.55 10.94
C GLY A 57 -13.24 18.09 11.42
N CYS A 58 -12.30 18.43 10.53
CA CYS A 58 -11.00 18.95 10.90
C CYS A 58 -11.05 20.45 11.27
N GLU A 59 -10.37 20.84 12.34
CA GLU A 59 -10.15 22.26 12.67
C GLU A 59 -9.22 22.93 11.66
N ILE A 60 -8.12 22.24 11.32
CA ILE A 60 -7.15 22.68 10.31
C ILE A 60 -7.50 22.00 8.99
N LYS A 61 -7.76 22.77 7.96
CA LYS A 61 -8.09 22.21 6.64
C LYS A 61 -6.82 21.86 5.88
N PRO A 62 -6.71 20.61 5.37
CA PRO A 62 -5.59 20.20 4.54
C PRO A 62 -5.61 20.97 3.21
N THR A 63 -4.43 21.30 2.69
CA THR A 63 -4.28 22.03 1.41
C THR A 63 -3.75 21.16 0.28
N GLY A 64 -3.42 19.92 0.57
CA GLY A 64 -2.97 18.91 -0.38
C GLY A 64 -3.15 17.52 0.23
N GLY A 65 -2.74 16.46 -0.47
CA GLY A 65 -2.88 15.12 0.07
C GLY A 65 -2.13 14.03 -0.68
N VAL A 66 -1.99 12.90 0.01
CA VAL A 66 -1.53 11.64 -0.57
C VAL A 66 -2.46 10.53 -0.09
N ILE A 67 -3.07 9.83 -1.02
CA ILE A 67 -3.98 8.72 -0.73
C ILE A 67 -3.39 7.43 -1.29
N ALA A 68 -3.07 6.50 -0.41
CA ALA A 68 -2.70 5.13 -0.76
C ALA A 68 -3.96 4.33 -1.05
N VAL A 69 -3.98 3.62 -2.17
CA VAL A 69 -5.14 2.84 -2.64
C VAL A 69 -4.74 1.41 -2.98
N ALA A 70 -5.62 0.45 -2.65
CA ALA A 70 -5.40 -0.96 -2.94
C ALA A 70 -5.66 -1.26 -4.42
N GLY A 71 -4.63 -1.14 -5.25
CA GLY A 71 -4.67 -1.45 -6.67
C GLY A 71 -3.86 -0.48 -7.55
N PRO A 72 -3.82 -0.72 -8.85
CA PRO A 72 -3.06 0.10 -9.79
C PRO A 72 -3.77 1.44 -10.05
N VAL A 73 -3.05 2.52 -9.89
CA VAL A 73 -3.50 3.87 -10.25
C VAL A 73 -3.14 4.15 -11.71
N THR A 74 -4.11 4.58 -12.51
CA THR A 74 -3.90 4.94 -13.92
C THR A 74 -4.45 6.34 -14.15
N ASP A 75 -3.64 7.23 -14.68
CA ASP A 75 -4.01 8.62 -14.98
C ASP A 75 -4.65 9.38 -13.79
N GLY A 76 -4.20 9.08 -12.56
CA GLY A 76 -4.69 9.70 -11.32
C GLY A 76 -6.06 9.19 -10.87
N GLU A 77 -6.47 8.00 -11.32
CA GLU A 77 -7.76 7.40 -10.98
C GLU A 77 -7.65 5.90 -10.72
N ILE A 78 -8.61 5.38 -9.95
CA ILE A 78 -8.81 3.95 -9.72
C ILE A 78 -10.27 3.65 -9.38
N ASP A 79 -10.78 2.53 -9.91
CA ASP A 79 -12.01 1.87 -9.44
C ASP A 79 -11.61 0.76 -8.45
N LEU A 80 -12.06 0.83 -7.20
CA LEU A 80 -11.70 -0.14 -6.17
C LEU A 80 -12.41 -1.48 -6.40
N THR A 81 -11.65 -2.57 -6.44
CA THR A 81 -12.15 -3.90 -6.83
C THR A 81 -13.31 -4.43 -5.97
N ASN A 82 -13.36 -4.09 -4.68
CA ASN A 82 -14.37 -4.59 -3.73
C ASN A 82 -15.19 -3.46 -3.08
N SER A 83 -15.30 -2.32 -3.76
CA SER A 83 -16.07 -1.17 -3.32
C SER A 83 -16.70 -0.50 -4.56
N PRO A 84 -17.86 0.14 -4.44
CA PRO A 84 -18.41 0.93 -5.52
C PRO A 84 -17.68 2.26 -5.74
N TRP A 85 -16.67 2.54 -4.94
CA TRP A 85 -15.95 3.78 -4.98
C TRP A 85 -14.99 3.87 -6.17
N ARG A 86 -15.12 4.96 -6.89
CA ARG A 86 -14.07 5.50 -7.75
C ARG A 86 -13.31 6.56 -6.96
N VAL A 87 -12.00 6.55 -7.07
CA VAL A 87 -11.10 7.52 -6.45
C VAL A 87 -10.39 8.28 -7.55
N SER A 88 -10.45 9.61 -7.53
CA SER A 88 -9.90 10.47 -8.58
C SER A 88 -9.19 11.69 -7.97
N GLU A 89 -7.96 11.94 -8.42
CA GLU A 89 -7.20 13.15 -8.06
C GLU A 89 -7.96 14.41 -8.47
N ALA A 90 -8.59 14.40 -9.65
CA ALA A 90 -9.34 15.55 -10.14
C ALA A 90 -10.55 15.88 -9.27
N GLU A 91 -11.28 14.87 -8.78
CA GLU A 91 -12.39 15.08 -7.86
C GLU A 91 -11.90 15.60 -6.50
N LEU A 92 -10.81 15.06 -5.96
CA LEU A 92 -10.20 15.51 -4.70
C LEU A 92 -9.73 16.96 -4.77
N GLN A 93 -9.23 17.41 -5.92
CA GLN A 93 -8.85 18.81 -6.14
C GLN A 93 -10.05 19.77 -5.98
N THR A 94 -11.28 19.32 -6.26
CA THR A 94 -12.49 20.13 -6.05
C THR A 94 -12.76 20.44 -4.57
N LEU A 95 -12.17 19.68 -3.64
CA LEU A 95 -12.20 19.92 -2.20
C LEU A 95 -11.10 20.88 -1.71
N GLY A 96 -10.31 21.44 -2.63
CA GLY A 96 -9.19 22.33 -2.30
C GLY A 96 -7.87 21.61 -2.02
N LEU A 97 -7.79 20.31 -2.22
CA LEU A 97 -6.57 19.52 -2.08
C LEU A 97 -5.67 19.68 -3.32
N ASN A 98 -4.71 20.58 -3.27
CA ASN A 98 -3.80 20.81 -4.40
C ASN A 98 -2.37 21.14 -3.93
N PRO A 99 -1.37 20.27 -4.23
CA PRO A 99 -1.51 19.02 -4.99
C PRO A 99 -2.12 17.87 -4.18
N VAL A 100 -2.76 16.94 -4.87
CA VAL A 100 -3.14 15.64 -4.33
C VAL A 100 -2.61 14.54 -5.26
N ARG A 101 -2.18 13.42 -4.66
CA ARG A 101 -1.67 12.25 -5.41
C ARG A 101 -2.30 10.98 -4.90
N LEU A 102 -2.67 10.12 -5.85
CA LEU A 102 -3.00 8.72 -5.58
C LEU A 102 -1.76 7.88 -5.83
N ILE A 103 -1.47 6.98 -4.90
CA ILE A 103 -0.38 6.03 -5.02
C ILE A 103 -0.88 4.63 -4.66
N ASN A 104 -0.21 3.60 -5.17
CA ASN A 104 -0.52 2.25 -4.74
C ASN A 104 -0.15 2.05 -3.25
N ASP A 105 -0.87 1.18 -2.54
CA ASP A 105 -0.65 0.90 -1.11
C ASP A 105 0.76 0.34 -0.83
N PHE A 106 1.29 -0.54 -1.68
CA PHE A 106 2.67 -1.02 -1.57
C PHE A 106 3.71 0.01 -1.99
N GLU A 107 3.38 0.94 -2.89
CA GLU A 107 4.21 2.11 -3.15
C GLU A 107 4.33 2.99 -1.90
N ALA A 108 3.22 3.22 -1.19
CA ALA A 108 3.23 3.95 0.08
C ALA A 108 4.09 3.24 1.14
N LEU A 109 3.99 1.91 1.25
CA LEU A 109 4.83 1.12 2.14
C LEU A 109 6.31 1.21 1.79
N ALA A 110 6.66 1.23 0.50
CA ALA A 110 8.05 1.41 0.07
C ALA A 110 8.62 2.76 0.51
N TRP A 111 7.87 3.85 0.33
CA TRP A 111 8.23 5.17 0.82
C TRP A 111 8.33 5.23 2.35
N GLY A 112 7.48 4.49 3.06
CA GLY A 112 7.44 4.43 4.52
C GLY A 112 8.57 3.61 5.13
N ALA A 113 9.07 2.58 4.45
CA ALA A 113 10.03 1.62 5.00
C ALA A 113 11.27 2.24 5.68
N PRO A 114 11.93 3.27 5.12
CA PRO A 114 13.10 3.88 5.76
C PRO A 114 12.80 4.67 7.03
N VAL A 115 11.56 5.06 7.26
CA VAL A 115 11.16 5.96 8.36
C VAL A 115 10.44 5.22 9.49
N VAL A 116 10.19 3.91 9.35
CA VAL A 116 9.61 3.09 10.42
C VAL A 116 10.57 3.07 11.62
N PRO A 117 10.12 3.42 12.84
CA PRO A 117 10.94 3.37 14.04
C PRO A 117 11.47 1.95 14.32
N ALA A 118 12.73 1.86 14.76
CA ALA A 118 13.37 0.56 14.98
C ALA A 118 12.69 -0.30 16.05
N ASP A 119 12.02 0.31 17.02
CA ASP A 119 11.22 -0.37 18.05
C ASP A 119 9.90 -0.97 17.51
N MET A 120 9.49 -0.57 16.32
CA MET A 120 8.34 -1.16 15.60
C MET A 120 8.76 -2.28 14.64
N LEU A 121 10.05 -2.57 14.52
CA LEU A 121 10.58 -3.61 13.65
C LEU A 121 10.96 -4.86 14.44
N ALA A 122 10.64 -6.03 13.89
CA ALA A 122 11.11 -7.33 14.39
C ALA A 122 12.08 -7.94 13.37
N SER A 123 13.30 -8.29 13.81
CA SER A 123 14.24 -9.00 12.94
C SER A 123 13.78 -10.44 12.72
N LEU A 124 13.66 -10.84 11.46
CA LEU A 124 13.40 -12.23 11.06
C LEU A 124 14.66 -12.99 10.68
N GLY A 125 15.82 -12.33 10.73
CA GLY A 125 17.13 -12.90 10.40
C GLY A 125 17.95 -11.96 9.52
N GLY A 126 19.18 -12.36 9.21
CA GLY A 126 20.12 -11.55 8.42
C GLY A 126 20.93 -10.57 9.26
N PRO A 127 21.72 -9.68 8.62
CA PRO A 127 22.50 -8.66 9.31
C PRO A 127 21.59 -7.63 9.98
N ALA A 128 22.06 -7.03 11.10
CA ALA A 128 21.30 -6.02 11.84
C ALA A 128 21.05 -4.74 11.02
N GLU A 129 21.95 -4.44 10.11
CA GLU A 129 21.84 -3.30 9.19
C GLU A 129 21.94 -3.79 7.74
N GLY A 130 21.16 -3.20 6.86
CA GLY A 130 21.26 -3.46 5.43
C GLY A 130 22.50 -2.80 4.81
N GLU A 131 22.90 -3.25 3.65
CA GLU A 131 23.99 -2.63 2.90
C GLU A 131 23.60 -1.20 2.47
N PRO A 132 24.44 -0.20 2.72
CA PRO A 132 24.17 1.18 2.30
C PRO A 132 23.90 1.27 0.78
N HIS A 133 23.00 2.14 0.40
CA HIS A 133 22.65 2.42 -1.02
C HIS A 133 22.04 1.26 -1.81
N THR A 134 21.68 0.17 -1.16
CA THR A 134 20.93 -0.92 -1.81
C THR A 134 19.42 -0.64 -1.83
N ALA A 135 18.71 -1.33 -2.72
CA ALA A 135 17.26 -1.26 -2.74
C ALA A 135 16.65 -1.95 -1.51
N ILE A 136 15.55 -1.40 -1.01
CA ILE A 136 14.74 -2.00 0.05
C ILE A 136 13.57 -2.72 -0.62
N ALA A 137 13.48 -4.04 -0.49
CA ALA A 137 12.30 -4.79 -0.93
C ALA A 137 11.22 -4.76 0.16
N VAL A 138 9.98 -4.54 -0.24
CA VAL A 138 8.81 -4.54 0.64
C VAL A 138 7.86 -5.64 0.16
N LEU A 139 7.58 -6.58 1.05
CA LEU A 139 6.75 -7.75 0.78
C LEU A 139 5.64 -7.84 1.84
N GLY A 140 4.41 -8.06 1.44
CA GLY A 140 3.28 -8.10 2.37
C GLY A 140 2.25 -9.18 2.03
N PRO A 141 2.25 -10.31 2.76
CA PRO A 141 1.17 -11.29 2.68
C PRO A 141 -0.06 -10.78 3.44
N GLY A 142 -1.14 -10.52 2.70
CA GLY A 142 -2.43 -10.09 3.23
C GLY A 142 -3.57 -10.89 2.59
N THR A 143 -4.59 -10.22 2.07
CA THR A 143 -5.63 -10.83 1.20
C THR A 143 -5.00 -11.34 -0.10
N GLY A 144 -4.01 -10.61 -0.63
CA GLY A 144 -3.11 -11.00 -1.70
C GLY A 144 -1.66 -11.00 -1.22
N PHE A 145 -0.71 -10.95 -2.15
CA PHE A 145 0.71 -10.83 -1.87
C PHE A 145 1.28 -9.63 -2.60
N GLY A 146 1.36 -8.50 -1.90
CA GLY A 146 1.92 -7.28 -2.43
C GLY A 146 3.44 -7.30 -2.45
N VAL A 147 4.01 -6.66 -3.47
CA VAL A 147 5.47 -6.55 -3.67
C VAL A 147 5.78 -5.16 -4.19
N SER A 148 6.73 -4.51 -3.56
CA SER A 148 7.29 -3.24 -4.04
C SER A 148 8.76 -3.13 -3.65
N ALA A 149 9.43 -2.10 -4.12
CA ALA A 149 10.78 -1.77 -3.69
C ALA A 149 10.98 -0.26 -3.63
N LEU A 150 11.89 0.17 -2.75
CA LEU A 150 12.47 1.49 -2.78
C LEU A 150 13.89 1.39 -3.29
N ALA A 151 14.14 1.91 -4.48
CA ALA A 151 15.46 1.99 -5.08
C ALA A 151 16.07 3.36 -4.87
N ARG A 152 17.39 3.46 -5.01
CA ARG A 152 18.13 4.72 -5.02
C ARG A 152 18.95 4.82 -6.31
N ASP A 153 18.90 5.96 -6.95
CA ASP A 153 19.76 6.23 -8.08
C ASP A 153 21.19 6.57 -7.63
N ILE A 154 22.09 6.78 -8.59
CA ILE A 154 23.49 7.13 -8.34
C ILE A 154 23.68 8.49 -7.64
N HIS A 155 22.65 9.31 -7.56
CA HIS A 155 22.64 10.61 -6.89
C HIS A 155 21.97 10.53 -5.52
N GLY A 156 21.50 9.34 -5.11
CA GLY A 156 20.78 9.12 -3.86
C GLY A 156 19.31 9.49 -3.90
N THR A 157 18.75 9.76 -5.08
CA THR A 157 17.32 10.00 -5.25
C THR A 157 16.56 8.71 -5.05
N GLU A 158 15.58 8.71 -4.16
CA GLU A 158 14.74 7.56 -3.89
C GLU A 158 13.59 7.45 -4.90
N ILE A 159 13.32 6.23 -5.33
CA ILE A 159 12.28 5.90 -6.31
C ILE A 159 11.54 4.67 -5.80
N ALA A 160 10.27 4.82 -5.46
CA ALA A 160 9.42 3.67 -5.17
C ALA A 160 9.02 2.97 -6.47
N MET A 161 9.10 1.66 -6.46
CA MET A 161 8.78 0.79 -7.60
C MET A 161 7.65 -0.16 -7.21
N PRO A 162 6.37 0.21 -7.38
CA PRO A 162 5.27 -0.70 -7.22
C PRO A 162 5.38 -1.84 -8.24
N SER A 163 4.94 -3.03 -7.88
CA SER A 163 5.09 -4.20 -8.73
C SER A 163 3.96 -5.21 -8.48
N GLU A 164 3.69 -6.02 -9.48
CA GLU A 164 2.84 -7.19 -9.42
C GLU A 164 3.64 -8.48 -9.19
N GLY A 165 4.76 -8.39 -8.45
CA GLY A 165 5.67 -9.50 -8.19
C GLY A 165 5.02 -10.70 -7.49
N GLY A 166 3.97 -10.49 -6.69
CA GLY A 166 3.16 -11.55 -6.09
C GLY A 166 2.49 -12.47 -7.12
N HIS A 167 2.24 -11.96 -8.31
CA HIS A 167 1.69 -12.73 -9.43
C HIS A 167 2.75 -13.49 -10.25
N ALA A 168 4.05 -13.42 -9.91
CA ALA A 168 5.06 -14.27 -10.53
C ALA A 168 4.73 -15.75 -10.31
N CYS A 169 5.12 -16.62 -11.27
CA CYS A 169 4.88 -18.05 -11.14
C CYS A 169 5.65 -18.61 -9.96
N PHE A 170 5.00 -19.48 -9.19
CA PHE A 170 5.67 -20.25 -8.14
C PHE A 170 6.69 -21.19 -8.76
N ALA A 171 7.92 -21.12 -8.26
CA ALA A 171 9.05 -21.95 -8.66
C ALA A 171 9.45 -22.84 -7.47
N PRO A 172 9.08 -24.15 -7.47
CA PRO A 172 9.39 -25.06 -6.38
C PRO A 172 10.90 -25.28 -6.24
N GLY A 173 11.39 -25.37 -5.00
CA GLY A 173 12.79 -25.60 -4.66
C GLY A 173 13.06 -27.00 -4.08
N ASP A 174 12.01 -27.79 -3.78
CA ASP A 174 12.14 -29.11 -3.23
C ASP A 174 10.99 -30.05 -3.67
N PRO A 175 11.08 -31.39 -3.43
CA PRO A 175 10.05 -32.35 -3.84
C PRO A 175 8.67 -32.14 -3.20
N ILE A 176 8.57 -31.50 -2.02
CA ILE A 176 7.29 -31.21 -1.37
C ILE A 176 6.63 -30.06 -2.12
N GLU A 177 7.38 -29.05 -2.47
CA GLU A 177 6.91 -27.90 -3.25
C GLU A 177 6.56 -28.31 -4.69
N ASP A 178 7.28 -29.26 -5.30
CA ASP A 178 6.91 -29.83 -6.59
C ASP A 178 5.53 -30.53 -6.54
N GLU A 179 5.28 -31.32 -5.49
CA GLU A 179 4.00 -31.98 -5.30
C GLU A 179 2.87 -30.96 -5.02
N LEU A 180 3.15 -29.96 -4.21
CA LEU A 180 2.22 -28.86 -3.93
C LEU A 180 1.82 -28.16 -5.23
N LEU A 181 2.79 -27.80 -6.08
CA LEU A 181 2.55 -27.19 -7.38
C LEU A 181 1.71 -28.13 -8.28
N ARG A 182 2.03 -29.44 -8.30
CA ARG A 182 1.29 -30.44 -9.08
C ARG A 182 -0.18 -30.51 -8.65
N ILE A 183 -0.45 -30.46 -7.34
CA ILE A 183 -1.81 -30.49 -6.79
C ILE A 183 -2.56 -29.21 -7.13
N LEU A 184 -1.93 -28.04 -6.90
CA LEU A 184 -2.56 -26.75 -7.14
C LEU A 184 -2.86 -26.49 -8.62
N ARG A 185 -2.07 -27.01 -9.56
CA ARG A 185 -2.34 -26.97 -11.01
C ARG A 185 -3.63 -27.68 -11.45
N ARG A 186 -4.19 -28.56 -10.61
CA ARG A 186 -5.52 -29.13 -10.87
C ARG A 186 -6.66 -28.16 -10.66
N ARG A 187 -6.40 -27.11 -9.88
CA ARG A 187 -7.39 -26.10 -9.51
C ARG A 187 -7.16 -24.76 -10.21
N TYR A 188 -5.92 -24.44 -10.51
CA TYR A 188 -5.52 -23.16 -11.08
C TYR A 188 -4.71 -23.40 -12.36
N ASP A 189 -5.05 -22.74 -13.44
CA ASP A 189 -4.30 -22.82 -14.71
C ASP A 189 -2.85 -22.35 -14.51
N ARG A 190 -2.68 -21.30 -13.69
CA ARG A 190 -1.38 -20.76 -13.30
C ARG A 190 -1.32 -20.60 -11.78
N VAL A 191 -0.29 -21.18 -11.18
CA VAL A 191 -0.02 -21.04 -9.75
C VAL A 191 1.00 -19.93 -9.56
N SER A 192 0.56 -18.79 -9.01
CA SER A 192 1.44 -17.68 -8.61
C SER A 192 1.94 -17.87 -7.18
N ILE A 193 2.96 -17.09 -6.81
CA ILE A 193 3.46 -17.03 -5.42
C ILE A 193 2.31 -16.65 -4.47
N GLU A 194 1.48 -15.69 -4.85
CA GLU A 194 0.29 -15.27 -4.09
C GLU A 194 -0.68 -16.42 -3.78
N ARG A 195 -0.81 -17.41 -4.68
CA ARG A 195 -1.66 -18.60 -4.44
C ARG A 195 -1.22 -19.44 -3.25
N LEU A 196 -0.01 -19.21 -2.75
CA LEU A 196 0.57 -19.88 -1.57
C LEU A 196 0.78 -18.88 -0.42
N ILE A 197 1.37 -17.73 -0.70
CA ILE A 197 1.82 -16.76 0.32
C ILE A 197 0.81 -15.63 0.42
N CYS A 198 -0.35 -15.90 1.01
CA CYS A 198 -1.37 -14.93 1.41
C CYS A 198 -2.37 -15.64 2.34
N GLY A 199 -3.34 -14.94 2.90
CA GLY A 199 -4.37 -15.55 3.75
C GLY A 199 -5.06 -16.75 3.10
N PRO A 200 -5.71 -16.59 1.91
CA PRO A 200 -6.27 -17.73 1.17
C PRO A 200 -5.23 -18.78 0.76
N GLY A 201 -3.98 -18.38 0.52
CA GLY A 201 -2.87 -19.26 0.15
C GLY A 201 -2.53 -20.27 1.22
N LEU A 202 -2.53 -19.88 2.49
CA LEU A 202 -2.33 -20.80 3.62
C LEU A 202 -3.36 -21.94 3.60
N LEU A 203 -4.62 -21.64 3.28
CA LEU A 203 -5.66 -22.66 3.15
C LEU A 203 -5.44 -23.54 1.93
N ASN A 204 -4.93 -23.00 0.82
CA ASN A 204 -4.58 -23.77 -0.36
C ASN A 204 -3.46 -24.80 -0.04
N MET A 205 -2.40 -24.34 0.64
CA MET A 205 -1.30 -25.21 1.07
C MET A 205 -1.79 -26.29 2.04
N HIS A 206 -2.53 -25.91 3.07
CA HIS A 206 -3.09 -26.86 4.03
C HIS A 206 -3.90 -27.96 3.34
N ARG A 207 -4.81 -27.59 2.43
CA ARG A 207 -5.64 -28.58 1.70
C ARG A 207 -4.87 -29.45 0.73
N ALA A 208 -3.73 -28.99 0.24
CA ALA A 208 -2.91 -29.75 -0.69
C ALA A 208 -1.98 -30.73 0.03
N LEU A 209 -1.61 -30.45 1.30
CA LEU A 209 -0.69 -31.26 2.10
C LEU A 209 -1.42 -32.17 3.11
N ALA A 210 -2.73 -31.99 3.34
CA ALA A 210 -3.57 -32.85 4.18
C ALA A 210 -4.11 -34.05 3.42
#